data_cc192bca67cd07502f5c1e21c99010e0
#
_entry.id   cc192bca67cd07502f5c1e21c99010e0
#
_cell.length_a   1.000
_cell.length_b   1.000
_cell.length_c   1.000
_cell.angle_alpha   90.00
_cell.angle_beta   90.00
_cell.angle_gamma   90.00
#
_symmetry.space_group_name_H-M   'P 1'
#
loop_
_entity.id
_entity.type
_entity.pdbx_description
1 polymer ?
#
loop_
_entity_poly.entity_id
_entity_poly.type
_entity_poly.pdbx_seq_one_letter_code
_entity_poly.pdbx_strand_id
1 'polypeptide(L)'
;MTQTTLLLADDDRLVLATLAEGLRRAGYTVLDAAGGDEAIRLACEHKPDLAILDMRMPGRDGLAVARWLCEHTDCPFLFLSAYGDSEVVSAAVRAGALGYLVKPLDVQQILPSIEAALNRGRELRALLEEEAQLSAALRLGREVSMAVGILMAREGLDEQAAFEHLRGEARTQRRRLSALAAELVRTAGDGAPEPRAQG
;
A
#
# COMPACT_ATOMS: atom_id res chain seq x y z
N MET A 1 -12.68 15.29 -12.10
CA MET A 1 -11.43 15.31 -11.32
C MET A 1 -11.82 15.02 -9.87
N THR A 2 -11.37 13.94 -9.28
CA THR A 2 -11.60 13.65 -7.85
C THR A 2 -10.85 14.68 -7.03
N GLN A 3 -11.55 15.35 -6.12
CA GLN A 3 -10.95 16.35 -5.23
C GLN A 3 -10.03 15.65 -4.24
N THR A 4 -8.80 16.12 -4.08
CA THR A 4 -7.81 15.55 -3.15
C THR A 4 -8.26 15.73 -1.70
N THR A 5 -8.28 14.65 -0.95
CA THR A 5 -8.72 14.62 0.45
C THR A 5 -7.53 14.56 1.40
N LEU A 6 -7.45 15.52 2.30
CA LEU A 6 -6.42 15.61 3.34
C LEU A 6 -7.03 15.28 4.70
N LEU A 7 -6.32 14.52 5.51
CA LEU A 7 -6.59 14.35 6.93
C LEU A 7 -5.66 15.28 7.70
N LEU A 8 -6.21 16.16 8.51
CA LEU A 8 -5.45 17.05 9.40
C LEU A 8 -5.78 16.71 10.85
N ALA A 9 -4.77 16.36 11.64
CA ALA A 9 -4.93 16.01 13.05
C ALA A 9 -4.07 16.91 13.92
N ASP A 10 -4.71 17.64 14.84
CA ASP A 10 -4.08 18.57 15.79
C ASP A 10 -5.01 18.76 16.99
N ASP A 11 -4.50 18.70 18.22
CA ASP A 11 -5.32 18.92 19.42
C ASP A 11 -5.56 20.40 19.74
N ASP A 12 -4.76 21.28 19.16
CA ASP A 12 -5.02 22.72 19.19
C ASP A 12 -6.13 23.08 18.20
N ARG A 13 -7.33 23.30 18.72
CA ARG A 13 -8.51 23.62 17.92
C ARG A 13 -8.37 24.88 17.06
N LEU A 14 -7.57 25.84 17.52
CA LEU A 14 -7.38 27.09 16.76
C LEU A 14 -6.45 26.83 15.55
N VAL A 15 -5.36 26.11 15.77
CA VAL A 15 -4.45 25.67 14.69
C VAL A 15 -5.23 24.81 13.69
N LEU A 16 -5.95 23.80 14.19
CA LEU A 16 -6.76 22.90 13.38
C LEU A 16 -7.76 23.64 12.49
N ALA A 17 -8.58 24.55 13.09
CA ALA A 17 -9.57 25.31 12.34
C ALA A 17 -8.94 26.25 11.31
N THR A 18 -7.85 26.94 11.67
CA THR A 18 -7.17 27.89 10.79
C THR A 18 -6.55 27.18 9.57
N LEU A 19 -5.84 26.10 9.80
CA LEU A 19 -5.21 25.32 8.73
C LEU A 19 -6.27 24.64 7.85
N ALA A 20 -7.29 24.02 8.45
CA ALA A 20 -8.34 23.36 7.71
C ALA A 20 -9.09 24.32 6.78
N GLU A 21 -9.46 25.51 7.28
CA GLU A 21 -10.11 26.53 6.47
C GLU A 21 -9.22 27.01 5.32
N GLY A 22 -7.94 27.26 5.60
CA GLY A 22 -6.99 27.68 4.57
C GLY A 22 -6.75 26.62 3.49
N LEU A 23 -6.65 25.35 3.87
CA LEU A 23 -6.52 24.25 2.93
C LEU A 23 -7.80 24.03 2.09
N ARG A 24 -8.99 24.19 2.70
CA ARG A 24 -10.26 24.18 1.96
C ARG A 24 -10.33 25.29 0.91
N ARG A 25 -9.88 26.50 1.26
CA ARG A 25 -9.76 27.62 0.29
C ARG A 25 -8.77 27.36 -0.83
N ALA A 26 -7.72 26.56 -0.54
CA ALA A 26 -6.76 26.13 -1.56
C ALA A 26 -7.30 25.00 -2.45
N GLY A 27 -8.54 24.52 -2.24
CA GLY A 27 -9.22 23.56 -3.11
C GLY A 27 -9.15 22.10 -2.63
N TYR A 28 -8.68 21.84 -1.41
CA TYR A 28 -8.67 20.50 -0.84
C TYR A 28 -9.95 20.17 -0.09
N THR A 29 -10.34 18.88 -0.07
CA THR A 29 -11.27 18.38 0.94
C THR A 29 -10.48 18.10 2.20
N VAL A 30 -10.91 18.63 3.37
CA VAL A 30 -10.18 18.46 4.62
C VAL A 30 -11.07 17.78 5.65
N LEU A 31 -10.56 16.65 6.16
CA LEU A 31 -11.05 15.92 7.31
C LEU A 31 -10.24 16.40 8.51
N ASP A 32 -10.87 17.06 9.45
CA ASP A 32 -10.22 17.59 10.63
C ASP A 32 -10.48 16.69 11.86
N ALA A 33 -9.43 16.31 12.55
CA ALA A 33 -9.44 15.47 13.75
C ALA A 33 -8.78 16.21 14.91
N ALA A 34 -9.46 16.27 16.06
CA ALA A 34 -8.94 16.89 17.27
C ALA A 34 -8.09 15.94 18.14
N GLY A 35 -7.71 14.77 17.61
CA GLY A 35 -6.90 13.78 18.30
C GLY A 35 -6.70 12.51 17.50
N GLY A 36 -5.78 11.66 17.99
CA GLY A 36 -5.31 10.49 17.24
C GLY A 36 -6.36 9.41 16.99
N ASP A 37 -7.26 9.15 17.91
CA ASP A 37 -8.31 8.14 17.71
C ASP A 37 -9.33 8.57 16.67
N GLU A 38 -9.66 9.86 16.64
CA GLU A 38 -10.51 10.43 15.59
C GLU A 38 -9.83 10.41 14.24
N ALA A 39 -8.53 10.73 14.20
CA ALA A 39 -7.73 10.66 12.97
C ALA A 39 -7.73 9.25 12.36
N ILE A 40 -7.55 8.22 13.17
CA ILE A 40 -7.61 6.82 12.71
C ILE A 40 -9.01 6.47 12.18
N ARG A 41 -10.07 6.84 12.89
CA ARG A 41 -11.43 6.60 12.45
C ARG A 41 -11.71 7.23 11.08
N LEU A 42 -11.36 8.52 10.91
CA LEU A 42 -11.52 9.24 9.66
C LEU A 42 -10.67 8.66 8.53
N ALA A 43 -9.45 8.22 8.83
CA ALA A 43 -8.58 7.54 7.86
C ALA A 43 -9.20 6.22 7.34
N CYS A 44 -9.81 5.43 8.23
CA CYS A 44 -10.51 4.20 7.85
C CYS A 44 -11.71 4.48 6.94
N GLU A 45 -12.56 5.44 7.35
CA GLU A 45 -13.83 5.72 6.70
C GLU A 45 -13.66 6.38 5.33
N HIS A 46 -12.69 7.30 5.20
CA HIS A 46 -12.59 8.19 4.04
C HIS A 46 -11.37 7.96 3.16
N LYS A 47 -10.37 7.19 3.61
CA LYS A 47 -9.14 6.87 2.87
C LYS A 47 -8.48 8.13 2.26
N PRO A 48 -8.00 9.06 3.07
CA PRO A 48 -7.42 10.32 2.60
C PRO A 48 -6.18 10.08 1.72
N ASP A 49 -5.91 11.03 0.82
CA ASP A 49 -4.74 11.00 -0.06
C ASP A 49 -3.45 11.35 0.67
N LEU A 50 -3.51 12.12 1.75
CA LEU A 50 -2.39 12.52 2.60
C LEU A 50 -2.91 12.83 4.02
N ALA A 51 -2.15 12.42 5.03
CA ALA A 51 -2.37 12.81 6.42
C ALA A 51 -1.32 13.83 6.88
N ILE A 52 -1.75 14.84 7.64
CA ILE A 52 -0.90 15.84 8.31
C ILE A 52 -1.17 15.69 9.79
N LEU A 53 -0.17 15.24 10.55
CA LEU A 53 -0.33 14.79 11.92
C LEU A 53 0.49 15.65 12.87
N ASP A 54 -0.16 16.26 13.86
CA ASP A 54 0.59 16.82 14.97
C ASP A 54 1.29 15.71 15.74
N MET A 55 2.55 15.95 16.11
CA MET A 55 3.34 14.96 16.86
C MET A 55 2.82 14.75 18.27
N ARG A 56 2.30 15.81 18.90
CA ARG A 56 1.90 15.80 20.31
C ARG A 56 0.41 15.98 20.43
N MET A 57 -0.30 14.89 20.56
CA MET A 57 -1.75 14.88 20.87
C MET A 57 -2.02 14.08 22.13
N PRO A 58 -2.97 14.50 22.97
CA PRO A 58 -3.39 13.73 24.14
C PRO A 58 -3.90 12.33 23.77
N GLY A 59 -3.56 11.35 24.58
CA GLY A 59 -3.95 9.96 24.34
C GLY A 59 -3.10 9.30 23.27
N ARG A 60 -3.60 9.18 22.06
CA ARG A 60 -2.86 8.61 20.92
C ARG A 60 -2.14 9.72 20.17
N ASP A 61 -0.83 9.75 20.27
CA ASP A 61 0.03 10.73 19.63
C ASP A 61 0.17 10.52 18.10
N GLY A 62 0.76 11.50 17.41
CA GLY A 62 0.95 11.45 15.97
C GLY A 62 1.80 10.28 15.49
N LEU A 63 2.79 9.84 16.28
CA LEU A 63 3.60 8.66 15.96
C LEU A 63 2.80 7.37 16.02
N ALA A 64 1.88 7.24 16.97
CA ALA A 64 1.00 6.10 17.05
C ALA A 64 0.00 6.06 15.89
N VAL A 65 -0.52 7.22 15.47
CA VAL A 65 -1.37 7.34 14.27
C VAL A 65 -0.58 6.97 13.02
N ALA A 66 0.64 7.49 12.86
CA ALA A 66 1.50 7.20 11.71
C ALA A 66 1.83 5.71 11.59
N ARG A 67 2.17 5.04 12.69
CA ARG A 67 2.38 3.59 12.71
C ARG A 67 1.14 2.84 12.25
N TRP A 68 -0.02 3.23 12.77
CA TRP A 68 -1.28 2.63 12.37
C TRP A 68 -1.55 2.81 10.87
N LEU A 69 -1.31 4.02 10.33
CA LEU A 69 -1.44 4.29 8.89
C LEU A 69 -0.52 3.40 8.05
N CYS A 70 0.74 3.22 8.44
CA CYS A 70 1.70 2.33 7.75
C CYS A 70 1.26 0.86 7.75
N GLU A 71 0.63 0.39 8.83
CA GLU A 71 0.23 -1.01 8.98
C GLU A 71 -1.08 -1.34 8.28
N HIS A 72 -1.97 -0.35 8.10
CA HIS A 72 -3.34 -0.60 7.66
C HIS A 72 -3.75 0.15 6.39
N THR A 73 -2.93 1.08 5.90
CA THR A 73 -3.24 1.92 4.73
C THR A 73 -2.00 2.23 3.91
N ASP A 74 -2.21 2.71 2.68
CA ASP A 74 -1.15 3.31 1.84
C ASP A 74 -1.17 4.84 1.90
N CYS A 75 -1.77 5.43 2.95
CA CYS A 75 -1.88 6.86 3.09
C CYS A 75 -0.54 7.46 3.50
N PRO A 76 0.09 8.28 2.65
CA PRO A 76 1.31 9.01 3.01
C PRO A 76 1.00 10.05 4.07
N PHE A 77 2.02 10.44 4.85
CA PHE A 77 1.83 11.42 5.90
C PHE A 77 3.01 12.36 6.08
N LEU A 78 2.69 13.55 6.60
CA LEU A 78 3.61 14.57 7.09
C LEU A 78 3.39 14.78 8.58
N PHE A 79 4.43 15.19 9.31
CA PHE A 79 4.25 15.62 10.69
C PHE A 79 4.24 17.15 10.83
N LEU A 80 3.43 17.62 11.78
CA LEU A 80 3.55 18.95 12.37
C LEU A 80 4.35 18.85 13.66
N SER A 81 5.33 19.71 13.85
CA SER A 81 6.23 19.67 15.01
C SER A 81 6.45 21.07 15.56
N ALA A 82 6.59 21.20 16.87
CA ALA A 82 7.06 22.43 17.49
C ALA A 82 8.57 22.61 17.24
N TYR A 83 9.01 23.85 17.18
CA TYR A 83 10.42 24.22 16.94
C TYR A 83 11.37 23.58 17.97
N GLY A 84 12.42 22.91 17.53
CA GLY A 84 13.54 22.48 18.37
C GLY A 84 13.68 20.98 18.67
N ASP A 85 12.76 20.13 18.23
CA ASP A 85 12.79 18.68 18.53
C ASP A 85 13.57 17.86 17.49
N SER A 86 14.91 17.81 17.57
CA SER A 86 15.73 16.95 16.69
C SER A 86 15.42 15.45 16.85
N GLU A 87 14.99 15.02 18.02
CA GLU A 87 14.54 13.64 18.27
C GLU A 87 13.25 13.31 17.51
N VAL A 88 12.36 14.28 17.39
CA VAL A 88 11.11 14.20 16.65
C VAL A 88 11.36 14.00 15.16
N VAL A 89 12.28 14.74 14.57
CA VAL A 89 12.67 14.58 13.16
C VAL A 89 13.18 13.18 12.90
N SER A 90 14.04 12.67 13.77
CA SER A 90 14.58 11.31 13.67
C SER A 90 13.46 10.24 13.81
N ALA A 91 12.50 10.46 14.69
CA ALA A 91 11.34 9.57 14.85
C ALA A 91 10.42 9.61 13.61
N ALA A 92 10.18 10.80 13.04
CA ALA A 92 9.39 10.98 11.83
C ALA A 92 9.99 10.22 10.63
N VAL A 93 11.31 10.36 10.42
CA VAL A 93 12.02 9.64 9.35
C VAL A 93 11.91 8.12 9.54
N ARG A 94 12.14 7.62 10.76
CA ARG A 94 12.00 6.18 11.05
C ARG A 94 10.57 5.65 10.87
N ALA A 95 9.57 6.51 11.08
CA ALA A 95 8.17 6.17 10.86
C ALA A 95 7.77 6.19 9.38
N GLY A 96 8.65 6.60 8.45
CA GLY A 96 8.34 6.65 7.03
C GLY A 96 7.60 7.92 6.59
N ALA A 97 7.65 9.00 7.38
CA ALA A 97 7.07 10.29 7.00
C ALA A 97 7.72 10.83 5.72
N LEU A 98 6.91 11.38 4.82
CA LEU A 98 7.40 12.05 3.61
C LEU A 98 8.01 13.42 3.88
N GLY A 99 7.82 13.95 5.09
CA GLY A 99 8.40 15.19 5.55
C GLY A 99 7.87 15.61 6.93
N TYR A 100 8.37 16.73 7.40
CA TYR A 100 7.86 17.38 8.61
C TYR A 100 7.75 18.89 8.39
N LEU A 101 6.86 19.51 9.11
CA LEU A 101 6.55 20.93 9.07
C LEU A 101 6.72 21.52 10.47
N VAL A 102 7.34 22.69 10.57
CA VAL A 102 7.66 23.32 11.87
C VAL A 102 6.64 24.42 12.17
N LYS A 103 5.96 24.34 13.32
CA LYS A 103 5.08 25.38 13.83
C LYS A 103 5.90 26.54 14.40
N PRO A 104 5.47 27.82 14.30
CA PRO A 104 4.24 28.30 13.64
C PRO A 104 4.39 28.35 12.12
N LEU A 105 3.33 28.01 11.40
CA LEU A 105 3.32 28.04 9.94
C LEU A 105 1.94 28.47 9.43
N ASP A 106 1.93 29.05 8.26
CA ASP A 106 0.69 29.37 7.55
C ASP A 106 0.43 28.42 6.36
N VAL A 107 -0.76 28.54 5.78
CA VAL A 107 -1.17 27.66 4.67
C VAL A 107 -0.25 27.80 3.46
N GLN A 108 0.24 29.01 3.15
CA GLN A 108 1.11 29.25 2.00
C GLN A 108 2.44 28.49 2.12
N GLN A 109 2.93 28.33 3.35
CA GLN A 109 4.16 27.59 3.64
C GLN A 109 3.98 26.08 3.56
N ILE A 110 2.75 25.59 3.83
CA ILE A 110 2.45 24.13 3.82
C ILE A 110 2.19 23.63 2.41
N LEU A 111 1.54 24.42 1.54
CA LEU A 111 1.09 23.95 0.22
C LEU A 111 2.19 23.26 -0.61
N PRO A 112 3.40 23.81 -0.75
CA PRO A 112 4.46 23.15 -1.50
C PRO A 112 4.84 21.77 -0.94
N SER A 113 4.84 21.64 0.40
CA SER A 113 5.13 20.36 1.08
C SER A 113 4.03 19.34 0.89
N ILE A 114 2.76 19.77 0.89
CA ILE A 114 1.60 18.93 0.58
C ILE A 114 1.69 18.40 -0.85
N GLU A 115 1.95 19.28 -1.81
CA GLU A 115 2.07 18.89 -3.22
C GLU A 115 3.22 17.91 -3.45
N ALA A 116 4.39 18.18 -2.84
CA ALA A 116 5.53 17.28 -2.90
C ALA A 116 5.22 15.90 -2.30
N ALA A 117 4.56 15.87 -1.14
CA ALA A 117 4.18 14.64 -0.46
C ALA A 117 3.13 13.84 -1.26
N LEU A 118 2.12 14.50 -1.83
CA LEU A 118 1.12 13.87 -2.68
C LEU A 118 1.75 13.26 -3.94
N ASN A 119 2.67 13.97 -4.59
CA ASN A 119 3.37 13.46 -5.77
C ASN A 119 4.22 12.25 -5.40
N ARG A 120 4.99 12.33 -4.31
CA ARG A 120 5.81 11.22 -3.84
C ARG A 120 4.98 10.00 -3.44
N GLY A 121 3.83 10.21 -2.79
CA GLY A 121 2.90 9.14 -2.45
C GLY A 121 2.32 8.44 -3.69
N ARG A 122 2.00 9.20 -4.76
CA ARG A 122 1.55 8.62 -6.04
C ARG A 122 2.64 7.81 -6.73
N GLU A 123 3.87 8.33 -6.78
CA GLU A 123 5.03 7.61 -7.36
C GLU A 123 5.27 6.29 -6.62
N LEU A 124 5.23 6.30 -5.29
CA LEU A 124 5.44 5.09 -4.50
C LEU A 124 4.34 4.05 -4.74
N ARG A 125 3.06 4.47 -4.78
CA ARG A 125 1.94 3.56 -5.11
C ARG A 125 2.10 2.96 -6.49
N ALA A 126 2.44 3.76 -7.50
CA ALA A 126 2.64 3.27 -8.86
C ALA A 126 3.76 2.22 -8.94
N LEU A 127 4.88 2.43 -8.25
CA LEU A 127 5.97 1.47 -8.17
C LEU A 127 5.56 0.15 -7.48
N LEU A 128 4.81 0.23 -6.38
CA LEU A 128 4.30 -0.95 -5.67
C LEU A 128 3.30 -1.74 -6.51
N GLU A 129 2.42 -1.07 -7.26
CA GLU A 129 1.49 -1.69 -8.19
C GLU A 129 2.23 -2.38 -9.35
N GLU A 130 3.25 -1.74 -9.92
CA GLU A 130 4.08 -2.33 -10.98
C GLU A 130 4.83 -3.58 -10.47
N GLU A 131 5.43 -3.51 -9.28
CA GLU A 131 6.10 -4.65 -8.64
C GLU A 131 5.14 -5.81 -8.40
N ALA A 132 3.94 -5.51 -7.89
CA ALA A 132 2.92 -6.53 -7.65
C ALA A 132 2.46 -7.20 -8.96
N GLN A 133 2.29 -6.42 -10.04
CA GLN A 133 1.93 -6.95 -11.36
C GLN A 133 3.04 -7.83 -11.94
N LEU A 134 4.30 -7.39 -11.85
CA LEU A 134 5.46 -8.15 -12.31
C LEU A 134 5.60 -9.47 -11.53
N SER A 135 5.49 -9.41 -10.21
CA SER A 135 5.53 -10.59 -9.34
C SER A 135 4.41 -11.58 -9.64
N ALA A 136 3.20 -11.08 -9.94
CA ALA A 136 2.08 -11.92 -10.35
C ALA A 136 2.34 -12.58 -11.71
N ALA A 137 2.87 -11.85 -12.70
CA ALA A 137 3.21 -12.38 -14.01
C ALA A 137 4.30 -13.46 -13.93
N LEU A 138 5.33 -13.26 -13.12
CA LEU A 138 6.39 -14.25 -12.90
C LEU A 138 5.86 -15.53 -12.23
N ARG A 139 4.95 -15.40 -11.25
CA ARG A 139 4.31 -16.58 -10.62
C ARG A 139 3.48 -17.36 -11.63
N LEU A 140 2.68 -16.68 -12.45
CA LEU A 140 1.88 -17.31 -13.51
C LEU A 140 2.77 -18.03 -14.53
N GLY A 141 3.87 -17.42 -14.96
CA GLY A 141 4.85 -18.05 -15.86
C GLY A 141 5.43 -19.33 -15.26
N ARG A 142 5.81 -19.30 -13.97
CA ARG A 142 6.33 -20.48 -13.26
C ARG A 142 5.30 -21.61 -13.15
N GLU A 143 4.06 -21.29 -12.78
CA GLU A 143 2.97 -22.30 -12.68
C GLU A 143 2.70 -22.96 -14.03
N VAL A 144 2.66 -22.19 -15.11
CA VAL A 144 2.48 -22.73 -16.47
C VAL A 144 3.65 -23.63 -16.85
N SER A 145 4.91 -23.19 -16.63
CA SER A 145 6.09 -24.00 -16.93
C SER A 145 6.13 -25.29 -16.10
N MET A 146 5.76 -25.25 -14.83
CA MET A 146 5.66 -26.45 -14.00
C MET A 146 4.57 -27.41 -14.50
N ALA A 147 3.40 -26.89 -14.88
CA ALA A 147 2.31 -27.70 -15.44
C ALA A 147 2.72 -28.36 -16.76
N VAL A 148 3.41 -27.64 -17.63
CA VAL A 148 3.99 -28.17 -18.88
C VAL A 148 4.98 -29.31 -18.57
N GLY A 149 5.90 -29.12 -17.62
CA GLY A 149 6.83 -30.16 -17.19
C GLY A 149 6.13 -31.42 -16.64
N ILE A 150 5.03 -31.26 -15.91
CA ILE A 150 4.21 -32.37 -15.43
C ILE A 150 3.57 -33.14 -16.59
N LEU A 151 3.00 -32.44 -17.58
CA LEU A 151 2.41 -33.07 -18.77
C LEU A 151 3.46 -33.78 -19.60
N MET A 152 4.63 -33.17 -19.82
CA MET A 152 5.78 -33.82 -20.48
C MET A 152 6.13 -35.16 -19.82
N ALA A 153 6.23 -35.16 -18.49
CA ALA A 153 6.58 -36.35 -17.73
C ALA A 153 5.48 -37.43 -17.70
N ARG A 154 4.20 -37.04 -17.68
CA ARG A 154 3.07 -37.96 -17.61
C ARG A 154 2.70 -38.55 -18.96
N GLU A 155 2.79 -37.77 -20.02
CA GLU A 155 2.24 -38.09 -21.33
C GLU A 155 3.35 -38.33 -22.38
N GLY A 156 4.61 -38.11 -22.04
CA GLY A 156 5.75 -38.29 -22.95
C GLY A 156 5.79 -37.26 -24.07
N LEU A 157 5.20 -36.09 -23.85
CA LEU A 157 5.13 -35.00 -24.82
C LEU A 157 6.42 -34.15 -24.79
N ASP A 158 6.74 -33.52 -25.91
CA ASP A 158 7.70 -32.41 -25.92
C ASP A 158 7.07 -31.14 -25.30
N GLU A 159 7.90 -30.13 -25.06
CA GLU A 159 7.48 -28.89 -24.39
C GLU A 159 6.37 -28.17 -25.16
N GLN A 160 6.48 -28.12 -26.49
CA GLN A 160 5.52 -27.42 -27.32
C GLN A 160 4.16 -28.16 -27.36
N ALA A 161 4.18 -29.48 -27.51
CA ALA A 161 2.98 -30.32 -27.49
C ALA A 161 2.29 -30.28 -26.12
N ALA A 162 3.04 -30.32 -25.01
CA ALA A 162 2.51 -30.21 -23.65
C ALA A 162 1.88 -28.83 -23.40
N PHE A 163 2.48 -27.76 -23.89
CA PHE A 163 1.90 -26.42 -23.77
C PHE A 163 0.60 -26.29 -24.59
N GLU A 164 0.58 -26.79 -25.84
CA GLU A 164 -0.65 -26.75 -26.67
C GLU A 164 -1.74 -27.65 -26.08
N HIS A 165 -1.39 -28.79 -25.47
CA HIS A 165 -2.33 -29.63 -24.74
C HIS A 165 -2.99 -28.86 -23.58
N LEU A 166 -2.19 -28.25 -22.71
CA LEU A 166 -2.68 -27.44 -21.58
C LEU A 166 -3.58 -26.29 -22.06
N ARG A 167 -3.19 -25.63 -23.15
CA ARG A 167 -3.97 -24.56 -23.76
C ARG A 167 -5.29 -25.03 -24.35
N GLY A 168 -5.29 -26.20 -24.98
CA GLY A 168 -6.46 -26.84 -25.54
C GLY A 168 -7.49 -27.20 -24.46
N GLU A 169 -7.03 -27.81 -23.36
CA GLU A 169 -7.86 -28.12 -22.22
C GLU A 169 -8.46 -26.86 -21.57
N ALA A 170 -7.66 -25.80 -21.37
CA ALA A 170 -8.14 -24.55 -20.83
C ALA A 170 -9.28 -23.93 -21.67
N ARG A 171 -9.16 -24.01 -23.01
CA ARG A 171 -10.20 -23.57 -23.93
C ARG A 171 -11.46 -24.43 -23.84
N THR A 172 -11.32 -25.75 -23.81
CA THR A 172 -12.44 -26.71 -23.75
C THR A 172 -13.22 -26.52 -22.44
N GLN A 173 -12.52 -26.31 -21.33
CA GLN A 173 -13.10 -26.08 -20.00
C GLN A 173 -13.55 -24.64 -19.77
N ARG A 174 -13.32 -23.73 -20.72
CA ARG A 174 -13.60 -22.27 -20.59
C ARG A 174 -12.94 -21.67 -19.34
N ARG A 175 -11.73 -22.12 -19.01
CA ARG A 175 -10.96 -21.67 -17.85
C ARG A 175 -9.73 -20.88 -18.27
N ARG A 176 -9.22 -20.07 -17.38
CA ARG A 176 -7.92 -19.41 -17.62
C ARG A 176 -6.80 -20.46 -17.57
N LEU A 177 -5.84 -20.33 -18.49
CA LEU A 177 -4.66 -21.21 -18.58
C LEU A 177 -3.95 -21.33 -17.22
N SER A 178 -3.75 -20.18 -16.54
CA SER A 178 -3.15 -20.11 -15.22
C SER A 178 -3.91 -20.90 -14.14
N ALA A 179 -5.24 -20.86 -14.16
CA ALA A 179 -6.06 -21.59 -13.18
C ALA A 179 -5.96 -23.11 -13.37
N LEU A 180 -5.88 -23.57 -14.62
CA LEU A 180 -5.67 -24.98 -14.93
C LEU A 180 -4.26 -25.42 -14.58
N ALA A 181 -3.24 -24.60 -14.90
CA ALA A 181 -1.86 -24.86 -14.54
C ALA A 181 -1.66 -25.00 -13.02
N ALA A 182 -2.19 -24.06 -12.25
CA ALA A 182 -2.13 -24.10 -10.78
C ALA A 182 -2.79 -25.35 -10.19
N GLU A 183 -3.90 -25.81 -10.77
CA GLU A 183 -4.57 -27.04 -10.36
C GLU A 183 -3.72 -28.27 -10.65
N LEU A 184 -3.14 -28.37 -11.85
CA LEU A 184 -2.25 -29.47 -12.22
C LEU A 184 -1.02 -29.55 -11.31
N VAL A 185 -0.41 -28.43 -10.99
CA VAL A 185 0.74 -28.37 -10.07
C VAL A 185 0.35 -28.83 -8.67
N ARG A 186 -0.78 -28.38 -8.15
CA ARG A 186 -1.28 -28.78 -6.83
C ARG A 186 -1.58 -30.28 -6.77
N THR A 187 -2.31 -30.81 -7.73
CA THR A 187 -2.67 -32.25 -7.77
C THR A 187 -1.46 -33.17 -7.98
N ALA A 188 -0.43 -32.68 -8.65
CA ALA A 188 0.82 -33.43 -8.80
C ALA A 188 1.65 -33.44 -7.51
N GLY A 189 1.57 -32.36 -6.69
CA GLY A 189 2.23 -32.29 -5.38
C GLY A 189 1.61 -33.23 -4.33
N ASP A 190 0.29 -33.39 -4.34
CA ASP A 190 -0.44 -34.27 -3.41
C ASP A 190 -0.27 -35.77 -3.70
N GLY A 191 0.26 -36.13 -4.88
CA GLY A 191 0.48 -37.52 -5.32
C GLY A 191 1.90 -38.03 -5.20
N ALA A 192 2.84 -37.27 -4.61
CA ALA A 192 4.20 -37.74 -4.41
C ALA A 192 4.23 -38.79 -3.27
N PRO A 193 4.69 -40.05 -3.52
CA PRO A 193 4.84 -41.02 -2.44
C PRO A 193 5.94 -40.54 -1.47
N GLU A 194 5.70 -40.67 -0.16
CA GLU A 194 6.70 -40.43 0.86
C GLU A 194 7.99 -41.16 0.53
N PRO A 195 9.16 -40.54 0.70
CA PRO A 195 10.43 -41.24 0.51
C PRO A 195 10.50 -42.41 1.51
N ARG A 196 10.49 -43.65 0.98
CA ARG A 196 10.73 -44.83 1.78
C ARG A 196 12.07 -44.66 2.48
N ALA A 197 12.04 -44.54 3.80
CA ALA A 197 13.21 -44.64 4.65
C ALA A 197 13.85 -46.01 4.36
N GLN A 198 15.02 -45.99 3.72
CA GLN A 198 15.85 -47.18 3.61
C GLN A 198 16.53 -47.36 4.97
N GLY A 199 16.20 -48.45 5.64
CA GLY A 199 16.87 -48.91 6.83
C GLY A 199 18.28 -49.47 6.55
#